data_25ee6214ea16e073a1318e2fbda19aad
#
_entry.id   25ee6214ea16e073a1318e2fbda19aad
#
_cell.length_a   1.000
_cell.length_b   1.000
_cell.length_c   1.000
_cell.angle_alpha   90.00
_cell.angle_beta   90.00
_cell.angle_gamma   90.00
#
_symmetry.space_group_name_H-M   'P 1'
#
loop_
_entity.id
_entity.type
_entity.pdbx_description
1 polymer ?
#
loop_
_entity_poly.entity_id
_entity_poly.type
_entity_poly.pdbx_seq_one_letter_code
_entity_poly.pdbx_strand_id
1 'polypeptide(L)'
;MQTDNFQKNLLKYVEEFHKNLSTSSGDWSIKGFIDIAQNIYTISVDTKVISKVIELMIFPILQKFAKENNFKIILSSEQNHYPDITFISKDGQKIALDLKSTYRKNDDTVSGFTLGAFTGYFRNRSSKKNITYPYQEYNKHYILGTIYTKQEDLIDENKTYTINDLGAILSVIKDFDFIIQEKYKIAKDRPGSGNTKNIGSCVKIAELKSGCGPFSELGVKIFDDFWMQYMTMEMAKTIKLSNPPYSNLKEYLKYRNIKNV
;
A
#
# COMPACT_ATOMS: atom_id res chain seq x y z
N MET A 1 -17.44 10.42 -14.59
CA MET A 1 -16.68 9.45 -15.40
C MET A 1 -16.38 8.17 -14.61
N GLN A 2 -16.03 7.05 -15.25
CA GLN A 2 -15.81 5.75 -14.59
C GLN A 2 -14.67 5.82 -13.55
N THR A 3 -13.61 6.53 -13.86
CA THR A 3 -12.43 6.73 -12.99
C THR A 3 -12.69 7.61 -11.79
N ASP A 4 -13.63 8.55 -11.85
CA ASP A 4 -13.94 9.46 -10.73
C ASP A 4 -14.66 8.72 -9.59
N ASN A 5 -15.36 7.64 -9.90
CA ASN A 5 -16.07 6.81 -8.94
C ASN A 5 -15.29 5.56 -8.48
N PHE A 6 -14.04 5.38 -8.93
CA PHE A 6 -13.26 4.17 -8.65
C PHE A 6 -13.18 3.87 -7.15
N GLN A 7 -12.71 4.83 -6.36
CA GLN A 7 -12.59 4.69 -4.91
C GLN A 7 -13.95 4.37 -4.26
N LYS A 8 -14.98 5.16 -4.59
CA LYS A 8 -16.33 4.97 -4.05
C LYS A 8 -16.91 3.59 -4.36
N ASN A 9 -16.66 3.10 -5.58
CA ASN A 9 -17.12 1.78 -5.97
C ASN A 9 -16.31 0.67 -5.29
N LEU A 10 -14.98 0.81 -5.18
CA LEU A 10 -14.15 -0.19 -4.52
C LEU A 10 -14.42 -0.27 -3.02
N LEU A 11 -14.77 0.83 -2.36
CA LEU A 11 -15.18 0.84 -0.96
C LEU A 11 -16.40 -0.05 -0.66
N LYS A 12 -17.28 -0.30 -1.63
CA LYS A 12 -18.43 -1.20 -1.46
C LYS A 12 -18.03 -2.67 -1.27
N TYR A 13 -16.79 -3.04 -1.61
CA TYR A 13 -16.26 -4.40 -1.48
C TYR A 13 -15.50 -4.64 -0.17
N VAL A 14 -15.40 -3.64 0.70
CA VAL A 14 -14.68 -3.76 1.99
C VAL A 14 -15.27 -4.88 2.85
N GLU A 15 -16.59 -5.03 2.86
CA GLU A 15 -17.24 -6.15 3.56
C GLU A 15 -16.83 -7.52 2.98
N GLU A 16 -16.64 -7.62 1.67
CA GLU A 16 -16.16 -8.86 1.04
C GLU A 16 -14.70 -9.13 1.40
N PHE A 17 -13.86 -8.08 1.49
CA PHE A 17 -12.50 -8.24 1.98
C PHE A 17 -12.50 -8.80 3.41
N HIS A 18 -13.33 -8.25 4.31
CA HIS A 18 -13.47 -8.77 5.68
C HIS A 18 -13.90 -10.23 5.69
N LYS A 19 -14.98 -10.59 4.97
CA LYS A 19 -15.50 -11.96 4.91
C LYS A 19 -14.48 -12.96 4.37
N ASN A 20 -13.60 -12.54 3.46
CA ASN A 20 -12.60 -13.41 2.87
C ASN A 20 -11.35 -13.56 3.77
N LEU A 21 -10.95 -12.51 4.47
CA LEU A 21 -9.75 -12.53 5.29
C LEU A 21 -9.98 -12.98 6.73
N SER A 22 -11.16 -12.72 7.30
CA SER A 22 -11.40 -12.94 8.72
C SER A 22 -12.56 -13.89 9.00
N THR A 23 -12.46 -14.57 10.14
CA THR A 23 -13.55 -15.30 10.76
C THR A 23 -14.53 -14.34 11.43
N SER A 24 -15.66 -14.85 11.94
CA SER A 24 -16.62 -14.07 12.72
C SER A 24 -16.05 -13.48 14.03
N SER A 25 -14.97 -14.10 14.55
CA SER A 25 -14.23 -13.59 15.73
C SER A 25 -13.18 -12.53 15.39
N GLY A 26 -12.99 -12.18 14.11
CA GLY A 26 -11.99 -11.23 13.67
C GLY A 26 -10.59 -11.83 13.43
N ASP A 27 -10.40 -13.10 13.72
CA ASP A 27 -9.16 -13.82 13.47
C ASP A 27 -8.94 -14.02 11.97
N TRP A 28 -7.67 -14.09 11.54
CA TRP A 28 -7.36 -14.45 10.18
C TRP A 28 -7.86 -15.85 9.83
N SER A 29 -8.47 -16.00 8.68
CA SER A 29 -9.01 -17.29 8.20
C SER A 29 -7.93 -18.29 7.79
N ILE A 30 -6.69 -17.83 7.51
CA ILE A 30 -5.55 -18.68 7.18
C ILE A 30 -4.82 -19.11 8.45
N LYS A 31 -4.66 -20.42 8.62
CA LYS A 31 -4.02 -21.03 9.78
C LYS A 31 -2.59 -21.50 9.50
N GLY A 32 -2.25 -21.78 8.24
CA GLY A 32 -0.96 -22.31 7.86
C GLY A 32 -0.91 -22.78 6.42
N PHE A 33 0.21 -23.39 6.06
CA PHE A 33 0.41 -24.08 4.78
C PHE A 33 0.26 -25.58 4.99
N ILE A 34 -0.44 -26.25 4.09
CA ILE A 34 -0.62 -27.71 4.13
C ILE A 34 0.27 -28.37 3.08
N ASP A 35 0.97 -29.44 3.47
CA ASP A 35 1.72 -30.29 2.55
C ASP A 35 0.88 -31.46 2.00
N ILE A 36 1.44 -32.21 1.08
CA ILE A 36 0.75 -33.38 0.46
C ILE A 36 0.45 -34.50 1.47
N ALA A 37 1.18 -34.57 2.58
CA ALA A 37 0.97 -35.52 3.66
C ALA A 37 -0.06 -35.00 4.70
N GLN A 38 -0.69 -33.87 4.42
CA GLN A 38 -1.69 -33.20 5.28
C GLN A 38 -1.11 -32.65 6.60
N ASN A 39 0.19 -32.43 6.66
CA ASN A 39 0.79 -31.68 7.75
C ASN A 39 0.57 -30.17 7.52
N ILE A 40 0.27 -29.46 8.61
CA ILE A 40 0.07 -28.00 8.59
C ILE A 40 1.24 -27.33 9.31
N TYR A 41 1.90 -26.45 8.57
CA TYR A 41 2.98 -25.59 9.07
C TYR A 41 2.40 -24.19 9.30
N THR A 42 2.53 -23.67 10.51
CA THR A 42 1.99 -22.36 10.85
C THR A 42 2.72 -21.26 10.08
N ILE A 43 2.01 -20.15 9.82
CA ILE A 43 2.62 -18.99 9.21
C ILE A 43 3.31 -18.20 10.32
N SER A 44 4.56 -17.78 10.07
CA SER A 44 5.26 -16.87 10.97
C SER A 44 4.69 -15.47 10.92
N VAL A 45 5.00 -14.65 11.93
CA VAL A 45 4.64 -13.20 11.94
C VAL A 45 5.46 -12.37 10.93
N ASP A 46 6.17 -13.02 9.99
CA ASP A 46 6.92 -12.35 8.93
C ASP A 46 5.98 -11.55 8.02
N THR A 47 6.21 -10.25 7.99
CA THR A 47 5.33 -9.30 7.27
C THR A 47 5.32 -9.52 5.75
N LYS A 48 6.36 -10.12 5.16
CA LYS A 48 6.41 -10.39 3.72
C LYS A 48 5.50 -11.56 3.36
N VAL A 49 5.52 -12.62 4.17
CA VAL A 49 4.64 -13.79 4.00
C VAL A 49 3.19 -13.36 4.17
N ILE A 50 2.88 -12.66 5.28
CA ILE A 50 1.54 -12.14 5.57
C ILE A 50 1.03 -11.26 4.42
N SER A 51 1.83 -10.29 3.97
CA SER A 51 1.46 -9.39 2.86
C SER A 51 1.11 -10.17 1.60
N LYS A 52 1.94 -11.17 1.24
CA LYS A 52 1.71 -11.94 0.02
C LYS A 52 0.45 -12.80 0.08
N VAL A 53 0.18 -13.41 1.23
CA VAL A 53 -1.04 -14.20 1.42
C VAL A 53 -2.29 -13.29 1.38
N ILE A 54 -2.26 -12.12 2.02
CA ILE A 54 -3.34 -11.13 1.95
C ILE A 54 -3.61 -10.71 0.50
N GLU A 55 -2.58 -10.41 -0.28
CA GLU A 55 -2.71 -10.08 -1.71
C GLU A 55 -3.45 -11.19 -2.49
N LEU A 56 -3.04 -12.45 -2.28
CA LEU A 56 -3.67 -13.60 -2.94
C LEU A 56 -5.14 -13.75 -2.57
N MET A 57 -5.51 -13.48 -1.31
CA MET A 57 -6.88 -13.56 -0.85
C MET A 57 -7.77 -12.40 -1.36
N ILE A 58 -7.21 -11.20 -1.49
CA ILE A 58 -7.94 -10.02 -1.98
C ILE A 58 -8.15 -10.06 -3.49
N PHE A 59 -7.23 -10.66 -4.23
CA PHE A 59 -7.20 -10.61 -5.69
C PHE A 59 -8.49 -11.10 -6.39
N PRO A 60 -9.13 -12.21 -5.99
CA PRO A 60 -10.40 -12.64 -6.60
C PRO A 60 -11.53 -11.61 -6.48
N ILE A 61 -11.56 -10.86 -5.36
CA ILE A 61 -12.53 -9.79 -5.13
C ILE A 61 -12.23 -8.60 -6.05
N LEU A 62 -10.95 -8.26 -6.26
CA LEU A 62 -10.56 -7.24 -7.23
C LEU A 62 -10.88 -7.62 -8.68
N GLN A 63 -10.79 -8.91 -9.02
CA GLN A 63 -11.25 -9.40 -10.32
C GLN A 63 -12.76 -9.25 -10.49
N LYS A 64 -13.54 -9.61 -9.46
CA LYS A 64 -14.98 -9.38 -9.42
C LYS A 64 -15.31 -7.89 -9.59
N PHE A 65 -14.67 -7.02 -8.80
CA PHE A 65 -14.82 -5.56 -8.90
C PHE A 65 -14.56 -5.06 -10.33
N ALA A 66 -13.47 -5.52 -10.95
CA ALA A 66 -13.12 -5.11 -12.32
C ALA A 66 -14.20 -5.51 -13.32
N LYS A 67 -14.68 -6.75 -13.25
CA LYS A 67 -15.73 -7.27 -14.12
C LYS A 67 -17.02 -6.47 -13.97
N GLU A 68 -17.48 -6.24 -12.75
CA GLU A 68 -18.74 -5.53 -12.46
C GLU A 68 -18.67 -4.03 -12.80
N ASN A 69 -17.48 -3.43 -12.77
CA ASN A 69 -17.25 -2.02 -13.08
C ASN A 69 -16.64 -1.80 -14.49
N ASN A 70 -16.59 -2.84 -15.34
CA ASN A 70 -16.08 -2.78 -16.72
C ASN A 70 -14.64 -2.29 -16.85
N PHE A 71 -13.76 -2.69 -15.93
CA PHE A 71 -12.32 -2.49 -16.05
C PHE A 71 -11.63 -3.74 -16.60
N LYS A 72 -10.58 -3.55 -17.40
CA LYS A 72 -9.59 -4.57 -17.68
C LYS A 72 -8.50 -4.52 -16.61
N ILE A 73 -8.10 -5.67 -16.08
CA ILE A 73 -6.97 -5.80 -15.15
C ILE A 73 -5.72 -6.18 -15.91
N ILE A 74 -4.62 -5.51 -15.59
CA ILE A 74 -3.26 -5.88 -15.97
C ILE A 74 -2.46 -6.01 -14.67
N LEU A 75 -1.89 -7.18 -14.45
CA LEU A 75 -0.97 -7.43 -13.33
C LEU A 75 0.44 -7.00 -13.71
N SER A 76 1.24 -6.65 -12.71
CA SER A 76 2.66 -6.52 -12.90
C SER A 76 3.27 -7.84 -13.36
N SER A 77 4.13 -7.80 -14.37
CA SER A 77 4.86 -8.98 -14.87
C SER A 77 6.04 -9.36 -13.97
N GLU A 78 6.52 -8.44 -13.15
CA GLU A 78 7.72 -8.60 -12.33
C GLU A 78 7.43 -8.19 -10.88
N GLN A 79 8.04 -8.86 -9.93
CA GLN A 79 7.81 -8.66 -8.49
C GLN A 79 8.05 -7.21 -8.01
N ASN A 80 8.99 -6.50 -8.64
CA ASN A 80 9.38 -5.15 -8.24
C ASN A 80 8.81 -4.04 -9.16
N HIS A 81 7.90 -4.38 -10.05
CA HIS A 81 7.26 -3.39 -10.91
C HIS A 81 6.10 -2.70 -10.19
N TYR A 82 5.94 -1.43 -10.47
CA TYR A 82 4.83 -0.61 -10.01
C TYR A 82 3.77 -0.48 -11.11
N PRO A 83 2.50 -0.41 -10.80
CA PRO A 83 1.85 -0.82 -9.55
C PRO A 83 1.64 -2.35 -9.51
N ASP A 84 1.14 -2.87 -8.39
CA ASP A 84 0.74 -4.28 -8.30
C ASP A 84 -0.36 -4.61 -9.32
N ILE A 85 -1.32 -3.69 -9.50
CA ILE A 85 -2.45 -3.85 -10.42
C ILE A 85 -2.70 -2.54 -11.19
N THR A 86 -2.86 -2.65 -12.50
CA THR A 86 -3.38 -1.58 -13.35
C THR A 86 -4.81 -1.90 -13.77
N PHE A 87 -5.75 -1.00 -13.47
CA PHE A 87 -7.09 -1.03 -14.02
C PHE A 87 -7.18 -0.12 -15.23
N ILE A 88 -7.72 -0.65 -16.34
CA ILE A 88 -7.90 0.12 -17.57
C ILE A 88 -9.41 0.21 -17.84
N SER A 89 -9.94 1.42 -17.90
CA SER A 89 -11.33 1.69 -18.22
C SER A 89 -11.64 1.49 -19.71
N LYS A 90 -12.91 1.48 -20.09
CA LYS A 90 -13.33 1.34 -21.50
C LYS A 90 -12.79 2.45 -22.42
N ASP A 91 -12.59 3.65 -21.90
CA ASP A 91 -12.03 4.81 -22.58
C ASP A 91 -10.50 4.86 -22.50
N GLY A 92 -9.84 3.79 -22.03
CA GLY A 92 -8.39 3.63 -22.01
C GLY A 92 -7.67 4.33 -20.86
N GLN A 93 -8.39 4.96 -19.92
CA GLN A 93 -7.77 5.58 -18.74
C GLN A 93 -7.19 4.52 -17.82
N LYS A 94 -6.00 4.78 -17.30
CA LYS A 94 -5.25 3.86 -16.44
C LYS A 94 -5.29 4.32 -14.99
N ILE A 95 -5.63 3.40 -14.09
CA ILE A 95 -5.60 3.59 -12.63
C ILE A 95 -4.59 2.61 -12.06
N ALA A 96 -3.62 3.13 -11.32
CA ALA A 96 -2.69 2.34 -10.53
C ALA A 96 -3.32 1.98 -9.18
N LEU A 97 -3.31 0.70 -8.82
CA LEU A 97 -3.64 0.22 -7.48
C LEU A 97 -2.44 -0.54 -6.93
N ASP A 98 -1.95 -0.08 -5.79
CA ASP A 98 -0.82 -0.67 -5.07
C ASP A 98 -1.35 -1.30 -3.77
N LEU A 99 -1.10 -2.59 -3.57
CA LEU A 99 -1.55 -3.33 -2.40
C LEU A 99 -0.52 -3.20 -1.30
N LYS A 100 -0.93 -2.76 -0.14
CA LYS A 100 -0.03 -2.56 1.00
C LYS A 100 -0.65 -3.16 2.26
N SER A 101 0.19 -3.71 3.12
CA SER A 101 -0.23 -4.14 4.43
C SER A 101 0.68 -3.59 5.52
N THR A 102 0.12 -3.38 6.70
CA THR A 102 0.84 -2.91 7.88
C THR A 102 0.14 -3.37 9.15
N TYR A 103 0.87 -3.36 10.26
CA TYR A 103 0.33 -3.76 11.56
C TYR A 103 0.15 -2.56 12.48
N ARG A 104 -0.81 -2.69 13.39
CA ARG A 104 -1.03 -1.73 14.48
C ARG A 104 0.15 -1.76 15.45
N LYS A 105 0.58 -0.56 15.85
CA LYS A 105 1.48 -0.36 17.00
C LYS A 105 0.67 -0.16 18.30
N ASN A 106 -0.50 0.44 18.15
CA ASN A 106 -1.54 0.63 19.17
C ASN A 106 -2.87 0.92 18.45
N ASP A 107 -3.92 1.24 19.20
CA ASP A 107 -5.26 1.47 18.66
C ASP A 107 -5.33 2.63 17.65
N ASP A 108 -4.45 3.63 17.79
CA ASP A 108 -4.47 4.85 16.97
C ASP A 108 -3.46 4.86 15.83
N THR A 109 -2.39 4.04 15.92
CA THR A 109 -1.25 4.14 15.01
C THR A 109 -0.79 2.81 14.45
N VAL A 110 -0.22 2.88 13.25
CA VAL A 110 0.37 1.75 12.53
C VAL A 110 1.87 1.94 12.28
N SER A 111 2.55 0.89 11.83
CA SER A 111 3.95 0.98 11.40
C SER A 111 4.14 1.85 10.15
N GLY A 112 3.05 2.12 9.41
CA GLY A 112 3.04 2.88 8.17
C GLY A 112 3.21 2.01 6.94
N PHE A 113 2.94 2.60 5.77
CA PHE A 113 3.13 1.96 4.45
C PHE A 113 4.32 2.57 3.74
N THR A 114 4.99 1.76 2.93
CA THR A 114 5.93 2.24 1.92
C THR A 114 5.18 2.46 0.60
N LEU A 115 5.05 3.72 0.19
CA LEU A 115 4.22 4.11 -0.95
C LEU A 115 4.97 4.14 -2.30
N GLY A 116 6.10 3.43 -2.38
CA GLY A 116 6.94 3.36 -3.56
C GLY A 116 8.05 4.40 -3.59
N ALA A 117 8.96 4.25 -4.56
CA ALA A 117 10.12 5.13 -4.68
C ALA A 117 9.75 6.52 -5.21
N PHE A 118 10.47 7.55 -4.75
CA PHE A 118 10.45 8.89 -5.34
C PHE A 118 11.58 9.12 -6.36
N THR A 119 12.21 8.05 -6.81
CA THR A 119 13.28 8.04 -7.84
C THR A 119 12.86 7.18 -9.02
N GLY A 120 13.76 6.93 -9.97
CA GLY A 120 13.48 6.06 -11.12
C GLY A 120 12.28 6.54 -11.93
N TYR A 121 11.29 5.68 -12.15
CA TYR A 121 10.08 5.98 -12.92
C TYR A 121 9.27 7.17 -12.36
N PHE A 122 9.37 7.43 -11.07
CA PHE A 122 8.66 8.56 -10.46
C PHE A 122 9.22 9.91 -10.95
N ARG A 123 10.53 10.03 -11.12
CA ARG A 123 11.20 11.22 -11.69
C ARG A 123 11.21 11.20 -13.20
N ASN A 124 11.57 10.07 -13.80
CA ASN A 124 11.52 9.89 -15.24
C ASN A 124 10.15 9.30 -15.64
N ARG A 125 9.19 10.19 -15.81
CA ARG A 125 7.77 9.87 -16.01
C ARG A 125 7.46 9.09 -17.28
N SER A 126 8.35 9.12 -18.28
CA SER A 126 8.25 8.35 -19.54
C SER A 126 8.96 6.99 -19.46
N SER A 127 9.71 6.71 -18.39
CA SER A 127 10.43 5.45 -18.22
C SER A 127 9.49 4.26 -18.17
N LYS A 128 9.92 3.15 -18.79
CA LYS A 128 9.28 1.82 -18.70
C LYS A 128 10.03 0.87 -17.75
N LYS A 129 11.06 1.35 -17.05
CA LYS A 129 11.86 0.53 -16.16
C LYS A 129 11.18 0.41 -14.79
N ASN A 130 10.95 -0.80 -14.33
CA ASN A 130 10.31 -1.14 -13.04
C ASN A 130 8.88 -0.56 -12.90
N ILE A 131 8.16 -0.43 -14.01
CA ILE A 131 6.78 0.05 -14.04
C ILE A 131 6.04 -0.57 -15.22
N THR A 132 4.77 -0.94 -15.03
CA THR A 132 3.95 -1.59 -16.06
C THR A 132 3.66 -0.66 -17.24
N TYR A 133 3.27 0.57 -16.98
CA TYR A 133 3.14 1.65 -17.96
C TYR A 133 3.90 2.88 -17.48
N PRO A 134 4.38 3.76 -18.36
CA PRO A 134 4.96 5.03 -17.95
C PRO A 134 4.11 5.76 -16.92
N TYR A 135 4.73 6.31 -15.87
CA TYR A 135 4.01 6.92 -14.75
C TYR A 135 3.05 8.02 -15.20
N GLN A 136 3.42 8.77 -16.23
CA GLN A 136 2.58 9.85 -16.81
C GLN A 136 1.31 9.36 -17.51
N GLU A 137 1.18 8.07 -17.79
CA GLU A 137 0.00 7.49 -18.42
C GLU A 137 -1.08 7.12 -17.41
N TYR A 138 -0.77 7.15 -16.13
CA TYR A 138 -1.75 6.89 -15.08
C TYR A 138 -2.53 8.16 -14.73
N ASN A 139 -3.86 8.04 -14.76
CA ASN A 139 -4.76 9.12 -14.35
C ASN A 139 -4.82 9.28 -12.83
N LYS A 140 -4.72 8.16 -12.11
CA LYS A 140 -4.82 8.10 -10.66
C LYS A 140 -3.95 7.00 -10.07
N HIS A 141 -3.49 7.21 -8.84
CA HIS A 141 -2.69 6.27 -8.07
C HIS A 141 -3.36 6.03 -6.72
N TYR A 142 -3.88 4.83 -6.52
CA TYR A 142 -4.54 4.42 -5.29
C TYR A 142 -3.69 3.43 -4.49
N ILE A 143 -3.90 3.45 -3.19
CA ILE A 143 -3.41 2.45 -2.25
C ILE A 143 -4.63 1.71 -1.68
N LEU A 144 -4.64 0.39 -1.79
CA LEU A 144 -5.48 -0.48 -0.99
C LEU A 144 -4.61 -1.00 0.16
N GLY A 145 -4.78 -0.39 1.32
CA GLY A 145 -4.04 -0.71 2.53
C GLY A 145 -4.83 -1.65 3.43
N THR A 146 -4.19 -2.74 3.86
CA THR A 146 -4.71 -3.64 4.89
C THR A 146 -3.97 -3.39 6.19
N ILE A 147 -4.69 -3.07 7.26
CA ILE A 147 -4.17 -2.89 8.62
C ILE A 147 -4.62 -4.09 9.44
N TYR A 148 -3.72 -4.67 10.23
CA TYR A 148 -4.00 -5.82 11.08
C TYR A 148 -3.29 -5.69 12.43
N THR A 149 -3.75 -6.46 13.42
CA THR A 149 -3.09 -6.65 14.71
C THR A 149 -2.29 -7.94 14.69
N LYS A 150 -1.05 -7.91 15.12
CA LYS A 150 -0.20 -9.11 15.29
C LYS A 150 -0.54 -9.83 16.58
N GLN A 151 -0.35 -11.15 16.59
CA GLN A 151 -0.48 -12.03 17.75
C GLN A 151 0.83 -12.80 17.95
N GLU A 152 1.88 -12.12 18.41
CA GLU A 152 3.25 -12.65 18.44
C GLU A 152 3.48 -13.69 19.55
N ASP A 153 2.80 -13.59 20.69
CA ASP A 153 3.15 -14.33 21.92
C ASP A 153 2.57 -15.76 21.98
N LEU A 154 1.84 -16.22 20.97
CA LEU A 154 1.01 -17.41 21.07
C LEU A 154 1.35 -18.54 20.10
N ILE A 155 2.37 -18.37 19.23
CA ILE A 155 2.59 -19.28 18.11
C ILE A 155 3.93 -19.96 18.23
N ASP A 156 3.88 -21.29 18.33
CA ASP A 156 5.06 -22.13 18.17
C ASP A 156 5.27 -22.47 16.69
N GLU A 157 6.18 -21.73 16.05
CA GLU A 157 6.50 -21.88 14.63
C GLU A 157 7.19 -23.22 14.31
N ASN A 158 7.66 -23.96 15.33
CA ASN A 158 8.32 -25.25 15.16
C ASN A 158 7.34 -26.43 15.23
N LYS A 159 6.10 -26.17 15.62
CA LYS A 159 5.10 -27.23 15.78
C LYS A 159 4.42 -27.53 14.45
N THR A 160 4.39 -28.82 14.09
CA THR A 160 3.60 -29.33 12.97
C THR A 160 2.23 -29.79 13.49
N TYR A 161 1.18 -29.44 12.77
CA TYR A 161 -0.20 -29.79 13.09
C TYR A 161 -0.79 -30.68 12.00
N THR A 162 -1.95 -31.26 12.27
CA THR A 162 -2.75 -32.02 11.32
C THR A 162 -4.08 -31.27 11.04
N ILE A 163 -4.86 -31.75 10.08
CA ILE A 163 -6.20 -31.18 9.78
C ILE A 163 -7.11 -31.25 11.00
N ASN A 164 -6.96 -32.25 11.86
CA ASN A 164 -7.76 -32.38 13.08
C ASN A 164 -7.44 -31.29 14.13
N ASP A 165 -6.28 -30.66 14.02
CA ASP A 165 -5.81 -29.62 14.94
C ASP A 165 -6.22 -28.20 14.50
N LEU A 166 -6.91 -28.03 13.36
CA LEU A 166 -7.22 -26.71 12.77
C LEU A 166 -7.85 -25.73 13.78
N GLY A 167 -8.74 -26.20 14.65
CA GLY A 167 -9.38 -25.40 15.69
C GLY A 167 -8.43 -24.92 16.79
N ALA A 168 -7.32 -25.64 17.00
CA ALA A 168 -6.32 -25.33 18.02
C ALA A 168 -5.21 -24.40 17.51
N ILE A 169 -5.07 -24.24 16.19
CA ILE A 169 -4.06 -23.36 15.59
C ILE A 169 -4.50 -21.90 15.77
N LEU A 170 -3.70 -21.15 16.50
CA LEU A 170 -3.92 -19.72 16.69
C LEU A 170 -3.62 -18.93 15.42
N SER A 171 -4.35 -17.86 15.20
CA SER A 171 -4.09 -16.96 14.09
C SER A 171 -2.93 -16.03 14.40
N VAL A 172 -2.00 -15.86 13.46
CA VAL A 172 -0.83 -14.96 13.60
C VAL A 172 -1.24 -13.47 13.59
N ILE A 173 -2.37 -13.16 12.96
CA ILE A 173 -2.93 -11.80 12.86
C ILE A 173 -4.44 -11.81 13.00
N LYS A 174 -5.00 -10.64 13.35
CA LYS A 174 -6.44 -10.42 13.52
C LYS A 174 -6.81 -8.95 13.32
N ASP A 175 -8.10 -8.62 13.49
CA ASP A 175 -8.64 -7.26 13.54
C ASP A 175 -8.28 -6.44 12.31
N PHE A 176 -8.78 -6.85 11.15
CA PHE A 176 -8.48 -6.21 9.88
C PHE A 176 -9.23 -4.89 9.71
N ASP A 177 -8.54 -3.89 9.18
CA ASP A 177 -9.10 -2.66 8.65
C ASP A 177 -8.61 -2.47 7.20
N PHE A 178 -9.45 -1.87 6.36
CA PHE A 178 -9.09 -1.56 4.98
C PHE A 178 -9.17 -0.07 4.74
N ILE A 179 -8.18 0.44 4.00
CA ILE A 179 -8.20 1.82 3.49
C ILE A 179 -8.06 1.79 1.98
N ILE A 180 -8.78 2.66 1.30
CA ILE A 180 -8.67 2.87 -0.14
C ILE A 180 -8.52 4.37 -0.33
N GLN A 181 -7.30 4.83 -0.62
CA GLN A 181 -7.01 6.26 -0.72
C GLN A 181 -6.11 6.58 -1.91
N GLU A 182 -6.26 7.79 -2.47
CA GLU A 182 -5.26 8.29 -3.40
C GLU A 182 -3.92 8.45 -2.69
N LYS A 183 -2.85 7.98 -3.33
CA LYS A 183 -1.50 7.91 -2.76
C LYS A 183 -1.05 9.23 -2.12
N TYR A 184 -1.28 10.37 -2.79
CA TYR A 184 -0.86 11.68 -2.29
C TYR A 184 -1.60 12.10 -1.01
N LYS A 185 -2.83 11.64 -0.81
CA LYS A 185 -3.65 11.99 0.37
C LYS A 185 -3.17 11.36 1.67
N ILE A 186 -2.42 10.27 1.57
CA ILE A 186 -1.89 9.55 2.74
C ILE A 186 -0.37 9.57 2.84
N ALA A 187 0.30 10.23 1.89
CA ALA A 187 1.75 10.36 1.90
C ALA A 187 2.22 11.37 2.94
N LYS A 188 3.35 11.04 3.62
CA LYS A 188 4.11 12.02 4.41
C LYS A 188 4.93 12.94 3.50
N ASP A 189 5.45 13.97 4.09
CA ASP A 189 6.44 14.90 3.52
C ASP A 189 7.90 14.50 3.85
N ARG A 190 8.12 13.25 4.26
CA ARG A 190 9.43 12.68 4.60
C ARG A 190 9.51 11.23 4.12
N PRO A 191 10.71 10.71 3.82
CA PRO A 191 10.89 9.30 3.50
C PRO A 191 10.35 8.36 4.58
N GLY A 192 9.99 7.15 4.18
CA GLY A 192 9.37 6.15 5.05
C GLY A 192 10.27 5.68 6.19
N SER A 193 11.57 5.55 5.93
CA SER A 193 12.59 5.27 6.94
C SER A 193 13.92 5.89 6.50
N GLY A 194 14.63 6.50 7.40
CA GLY A 194 15.97 7.07 7.32
C GLY A 194 16.48 7.43 5.91
N ASN A 195 17.43 6.65 5.39
CA ASN A 195 18.06 6.88 4.09
C ASN A 195 17.34 6.20 2.91
N THR A 196 16.10 5.74 3.07
CA THR A 196 15.38 5.12 1.97
C THR A 196 14.94 6.14 0.92
N LYS A 197 14.92 5.71 -0.34
CA LYS A 197 14.40 6.49 -1.47
C LYS A 197 12.90 6.26 -1.69
N ASN A 198 12.17 5.94 -0.60
CA ASN A 198 10.76 5.59 -0.62
C ASN A 198 9.91 6.63 0.11
N ILE A 199 8.77 6.94 -0.47
CA ILE A 199 7.74 7.79 0.12
C ILE A 199 7.10 7.00 1.28
N GLY A 200 7.03 7.60 2.47
CA GLY A 200 6.31 7.05 3.61
C GLY A 200 4.86 7.49 3.66
N SER A 201 4.00 6.70 4.31
CA SER A 201 2.63 7.11 4.61
C SER A 201 2.50 7.81 5.96
N CYS A 202 1.39 8.48 6.19
CA CYS A 202 0.90 8.80 7.53
C CYS A 202 0.84 7.53 8.39
N VAL A 203 0.88 7.69 9.71
CA VAL A 203 0.87 6.55 10.64
C VAL A 203 -0.37 6.52 11.53
N LYS A 204 -1.13 7.63 11.62
CA LYS A 204 -2.39 7.66 12.35
C LYS A 204 -3.49 7.00 11.50
N ILE A 205 -4.21 6.06 12.08
CA ILE A 205 -5.27 5.32 11.40
C ILE A 205 -6.37 6.26 10.91
N ALA A 206 -6.74 7.27 11.71
CA ALA A 206 -7.73 8.27 11.33
C ALA A 206 -7.30 9.07 10.08
N GLU A 207 -6.03 9.52 10.00
CA GLU A 207 -5.51 10.23 8.83
C GLU A 207 -5.49 9.33 7.57
N LEU A 208 -5.14 8.05 7.73
CA LEU A 208 -5.15 7.06 6.65
C LEU A 208 -6.57 6.81 6.13
N LYS A 209 -7.54 6.65 7.03
CA LYS A 209 -8.95 6.41 6.65
C LYS A 209 -9.59 7.64 5.99
N SER A 210 -9.33 8.83 6.52
CA SER A 210 -9.90 10.08 5.99
C SER A 210 -9.15 10.63 4.76
N GLY A 211 -7.90 10.22 4.53
CA GLY A 211 -7.06 10.78 3.47
C GLY A 211 -6.64 12.22 3.73
N CYS A 212 -6.41 12.59 4.99
CA CYS A 212 -6.05 13.95 5.43
C CYS A 212 -4.55 14.10 5.72
N GLY A 213 -3.69 13.50 4.89
CA GLY A 213 -2.24 13.69 4.99
C GLY A 213 -1.78 15.08 4.51
N PRO A 214 -0.49 15.40 4.65
CA PRO A 214 0.08 16.72 4.38
C PRO A 214 -0.22 17.32 3.00
N PHE A 215 -0.43 16.48 2.00
CA PHE A 215 -0.68 16.93 0.62
C PHE A 215 -2.17 16.93 0.23
N SER A 216 -3.08 16.54 1.14
CA SER A 216 -4.49 16.35 0.81
C SER A 216 -5.15 17.60 0.23
N GLU A 217 -4.94 18.75 0.85
CA GLU A 217 -5.50 20.05 0.44
C GLU A 217 -4.72 20.68 -0.72
N LEU A 218 -3.43 20.36 -0.84
CA LEU A 218 -2.54 20.93 -1.85
C LEU A 218 -2.63 20.20 -3.20
N GLY A 219 -3.13 18.98 -3.19
CA GLY A 219 -3.37 18.19 -4.38
C GLY A 219 -2.15 17.47 -4.95
N VAL A 220 -2.44 16.60 -5.93
CA VAL A 220 -1.46 15.70 -6.54
C VAL A 220 -0.30 16.44 -7.23
N LYS A 221 -0.54 17.61 -7.81
CA LYS A 221 0.51 18.38 -8.50
C LYS A 221 1.62 18.84 -7.55
N ILE A 222 1.25 19.29 -6.36
CA ILE A 222 2.21 19.70 -5.33
C ILE A 222 2.95 18.47 -4.77
N PHE A 223 2.23 17.38 -4.51
CA PHE A 223 2.84 16.10 -4.12
C PHE A 223 3.87 15.61 -5.14
N ASP A 224 3.52 15.65 -6.41
CA ASP A 224 4.39 15.21 -7.49
C ASP A 224 5.65 16.08 -7.60
N ASP A 225 5.50 17.40 -7.64
CA ASP A 225 6.64 18.33 -7.73
C ASP A 225 7.54 18.21 -6.50
N PHE A 226 6.96 18.12 -5.31
CA PHE A 226 7.70 17.91 -4.07
C PHE A 226 8.60 16.68 -4.15
N TRP A 227 8.04 15.51 -4.47
CA TRP A 227 8.80 14.27 -4.47
C TRP A 227 9.73 14.11 -5.68
N MET A 228 9.42 14.70 -6.82
CA MET A 228 10.32 14.71 -7.99
C MET A 228 11.62 15.45 -7.69
N GLN A 229 11.57 16.50 -6.89
CA GLN A 229 12.74 17.33 -6.56
C GLN A 229 13.33 17.03 -5.18
N TYR A 230 12.67 16.21 -4.36
CA TYR A 230 13.16 15.86 -3.02
C TYR A 230 14.54 15.20 -3.08
N MET A 231 15.43 15.64 -2.19
CA MET A 231 16.77 15.07 -2.07
C MET A 231 17.03 14.58 -0.65
N THR A 232 17.63 13.38 -0.53
CA THR A 232 18.26 12.97 0.72
C THR A 232 19.58 13.73 0.92
N MET A 233 20.11 13.73 2.14
CA MET A 233 21.45 14.29 2.40
C MET A 233 22.54 13.69 1.51
N GLU A 234 22.47 12.36 1.27
CA GLU A 234 23.40 11.65 0.37
C GLU A 234 23.28 12.16 -1.06
N MET A 235 22.05 12.31 -1.57
CA MET A 235 21.81 12.84 -2.92
C MET A 235 22.31 14.27 -3.07
N ALA A 236 22.12 15.14 -2.08
CA ALA A 236 22.63 16.51 -2.08
C ALA A 236 24.16 16.53 -2.13
N LYS A 237 24.82 15.72 -1.30
CA LYS A 237 26.30 15.59 -1.30
C LYS A 237 26.84 15.12 -2.64
N THR A 238 26.18 14.18 -3.31
CA THR A 238 26.60 13.67 -4.64
C THR A 238 26.68 14.79 -5.69
N ILE A 239 25.82 15.80 -5.59
CA ILE A 239 25.80 16.97 -6.48
C ILE A 239 26.49 18.20 -5.87
N LYS A 240 27.32 17.98 -4.83
CA LYS A 240 28.13 19.01 -4.13
C LYS A 240 27.31 20.12 -3.43
N LEU A 241 26.08 19.82 -3.02
CA LEU A 241 25.30 20.69 -2.14
C LEU A 241 25.59 20.34 -0.66
N SER A 242 25.73 21.35 0.18
CA SER A 242 25.91 21.17 1.62
C SER A 242 24.67 20.57 2.28
N ASN A 243 23.48 20.98 1.83
CA ASN A 243 22.19 20.50 2.34
C ASN A 243 21.18 20.38 1.18
N PRO A 244 20.16 19.51 1.32
CA PRO A 244 19.00 19.53 0.42
C PRO A 244 18.30 20.89 0.43
N PRO A 245 17.69 21.33 -0.69
CA PRO A 245 16.94 22.59 -0.75
C PRO A 245 15.80 22.67 0.27
N TYR A 246 15.21 21.53 0.62
CA TYR A 246 14.16 21.37 1.64
C TYR A 246 14.15 19.94 2.16
N SER A 247 13.61 19.75 3.37
CA SER A 247 13.49 18.45 4.05
C SER A 247 12.04 18.08 4.40
N ASN A 248 11.12 19.03 4.27
CA ASN A 248 9.70 18.89 4.58
C ASN A 248 8.83 19.82 3.73
N LEU A 249 7.51 19.65 3.80
CA LEU A 249 6.56 20.39 2.99
C LEU A 249 6.59 21.91 3.26
N LYS A 250 6.74 22.32 4.52
CA LYS A 250 6.82 23.74 4.90
C LYS A 250 8.03 24.43 4.24
N GLU A 251 9.18 23.80 4.29
CA GLU A 251 10.40 24.30 3.64
C GLU A 251 10.26 24.32 2.10
N TYR A 252 9.64 23.29 1.52
CA TYR A 252 9.37 23.23 0.09
C TYR A 252 8.46 24.37 -0.39
N LEU A 253 7.34 24.62 0.31
CA LEU A 253 6.42 25.71 -0.04
C LEU A 253 7.14 27.07 -0.01
N LYS A 254 8.02 27.29 1.00
CA LYS A 254 8.88 28.47 1.07
C LYS A 254 9.88 28.52 -0.09
N TYR A 255 10.55 27.41 -0.38
CA TYR A 255 11.52 27.30 -1.49
C TYR A 255 10.90 27.61 -2.85
N ARG A 256 9.66 27.18 -3.08
CA ARG A 256 8.90 27.41 -4.31
C ARG A 256 8.14 28.74 -4.33
N ASN A 257 8.22 29.56 -3.28
CA ASN A 257 7.43 30.79 -3.10
C ASN A 257 5.91 30.58 -3.22
N ILE A 258 5.44 29.38 -2.87
CA ILE A 258 4.00 29.07 -2.85
C ILE A 258 3.44 29.63 -1.54
N LYS A 259 2.56 30.65 -1.64
CA LYS A 259 1.82 31.13 -0.47
C LYS A 259 0.87 30.04 -0.01
N ASN A 260 0.79 29.80 1.31
CA ASN A 260 -0.18 28.86 1.87
C ASN A 260 -1.57 29.20 1.35
N VAL A 261 -2.21 28.20 0.76
CA VAL A 261 -3.64 28.22 0.41
C VAL A 261 -4.44 27.97 1.67
#